data_9ea78cff0c478f264a566f5644729b9d
#
_entry.id   9ea78cff0c478f264a566f5644729b9d
#
_cell.length_a   1.000
_cell.length_b   1.000
_cell.length_c   1.000
_cell.angle_alpha   90.00
_cell.angle_beta   90.00
_cell.angle_gamma   90.00
#
_symmetry.space_group_name_H-M   'P 1'
#
loop_
_entity.id
_entity.type
_entity.pdbx_description
1 polymer ?
#
loop_
_entity_poly.entity_id
_entity_poly.type
_entity_poly.pdbx_seq_one_letter_code
_entity_poly.pdbx_strand_id
1 'polypeptide(L)'
;MIDFEDIRNRTTNIRGYIDALPDKERDIVMELYEEYKPIAEVVDELGEIMKDLKVVIFSAPWCGDCKRAMPLLLHLEEKIGLDAMVFGEIKTDPLNKDIQWKVPPSPPEINEWKATAIPWFEFFDSEGNKIGSLREKATIKDTLEEEILYILKAK
;
A
#
# COMPACT_ATOMS: atom_id res chain seq x y z
N MET A 1 3.94 -5.99 19.65
CA MET A 1 2.65 -5.41 19.28
C MET A 1 2.84 -4.17 18.41
N ILE A 2 1.99 -3.99 17.43
CA ILE A 2 2.07 -2.85 16.51
C ILE A 2 1.68 -1.55 17.23
N ASP A 3 2.53 -0.54 17.08
CA ASP A 3 2.24 0.80 17.59
C ASP A 3 1.84 1.69 16.40
N PHE A 4 0.54 1.79 16.16
CA PHE A 4 0.03 2.56 15.03
C PHE A 4 0.32 4.05 15.16
N GLU A 5 0.34 4.58 16.37
CA GLU A 5 0.66 6.00 16.56
C GLU A 5 2.08 6.30 16.10
N ASP A 6 3.04 5.46 16.48
CA ASP A 6 4.42 5.60 16.02
C ASP A 6 4.53 5.50 14.51
N ILE A 7 3.84 4.50 13.91
CA ILE A 7 3.86 4.33 12.46
C ILE A 7 3.25 5.55 11.77
N ARG A 8 2.12 6.06 12.27
CA ARG A 8 1.49 7.24 11.67
C ARG A 8 2.42 8.46 11.69
N ASN A 9 3.22 8.61 12.73
CA ASN A 9 4.15 9.73 12.83
C ASN A 9 5.28 9.66 11.79
N ARG A 10 5.50 8.49 11.20
CA ARG A 10 6.55 8.26 10.21
C ARG A 10 6.01 8.00 8.80
N THR A 11 4.70 8.09 8.61
CA THR A 11 4.05 7.78 7.32
C THR A 11 3.11 8.89 6.89
N THR A 12 2.55 8.74 5.69
CA THR A 12 1.48 9.60 5.19
C THR A 12 0.33 8.71 4.72
N ASN A 13 -0.84 9.32 4.50
CA ASN A 13 -1.92 8.61 3.83
C ASN A 13 -1.66 8.59 2.32
N ILE A 14 -2.58 8.00 1.55
CA ILE A 14 -2.39 7.88 0.10
C ILE A 14 -2.30 9.24 -0.58
N ARG A 15 -3.22 10.14 -0.27
CA ARG A 15 -3.20 11.49 -0.86
C ARG A 15 -1.90 12.22 -0.53
N GLY A 16 -1.45 12.16 0.73
CA GLY A 16 -0.21 12.79 1.14
C GLY A 16 1.00 12.21 0.42
N TYR A 17 1.03 10.90 0.22
CA TYR A 17 2.09 10.25 -0.53
C TYR A 17 2.14 10.74 -1.99
N ILE A 18 0.97 10.77 -2.65
CA ILE A 18 0.89 11.21 -4.05
C ILE A 18 1.29 12.67 -4.17
N ASP A 19 0.81 13.53 -3.27
CA ASP A 19 1.13 14.96 -3.30
C ASP A 19 2.63 15.24 -3.10
N ALA A 20 3.32 14.34 -2.40
CA ALA A 20 4.76 14.47 -2.14
C ALA A 20 5.63 13.89 -3.25
N LEU A 21 5.05 13.22 -4.24
CA LEU A 21 5.82 12.67 -5.36
C LEU A 21 6.43 13.80 -6.20
N PRO A 22 7.60 13.53 -6.84
CA PRO A 22 8.10 14.46 -7.87
C PRO A 22 7.03 14.71 -8.94
N ASP A 23 7.06 15.89 -9.55
CA ASP A 23 6.02 16.31 -10.49
C ASP A 23 5.72 15.27 -11.58
N LYS A 24 6.76 14.69 -12.17
CA LYS A 24 6.60 13.70 -13.23
C LYS A 24 5.84 12.47 -12.76
N GLU A 25 6.25 11.94 -11.61
CA GLU A 25 5.63 10.73 -11.06
C GLU A 25 4.21 11.01 -10.60
N ARG A 26 3.97 12.16 -9.99
CA ARG A 26 2.63 12.57 -9.58
C ARG A 26 1.69 12.67 -10.78
N ASP A 27 2.15 13.30 -11.87
CA ASP A 27 1.34 13.45 -13.08
C ASP A 27 0.96 12.10 -13.67
N ILE A 28 1.90 11.14 -13.68
CA ILE A 28 1.62 9.78 -14.15
C ILE A 28 0.53 9.13 -13.29
N VAL A 29 0.66 9.20 -11.97
CA VAL A 29 -0.32 8.60 -11.06
C VAL A 29 -1.70 9.25 -11.23
N MET A 30 -1.75 10.57 -11.32
CA MET A 30 -3.03 11.27 -11.44
C MET A 30 -3.70 11.04 -12.79
N GLU A 31 -2.93 10.89 -13.86
CA GLU A 31 -3.48 10.50 -15.15
C GLU A 31 -4.10 9.12 -15.12
N LEU A 32 -3.40 8.16 -14.49
CA LEU A 32 -3.93 6.81 -14.29
C LEU A 32 -5.17 6.84 -13.39
N TYR A 33 -5.18 7.69 -12.38
CA TYR A 33 -6.33 7.86 -11.48
C TYR A 33 -7.57 8.31 -12.26
N GLU A 34 -7.42 9.28 -13.17
CA GLU A 34 -8.54 9.76 -13.97
C GLU A 34 -9.11 8.67 -14.89
N GLU A 35 -8.26 7.77 -15.36
CA GLU A 35 -8.66 6.70 -16.27
C GLU A 35 -9.18 5.45 -15.55
N TYR A 36 -8.75 5.23 -14.32
CA TYR A 36 -9.08 4.00 -13.59
C TYR A 36 -10.51 4.02 -13.07
N LYS A 37 -11.24 2.95 -13.39
CA LYS A 37 -12.63 2.78 -12.94
C LYS A 37 -12.71 1.56 -12.01
N PRO A 38 -12.64 1.76 -10.67
CA PRO A 38 -12.75 0.63 -9.75
C PRO A 38 -14.10 -0.07 -9.93
N ILE A 39 -14.09 -1.38 -9.68
CA ILE A 39 -15.32 -2.17 -9.75
C ILE A 39 -16.21 -1.79 -8.56
N ALA A 40 -17.35 -1.14 -8.85
CA ALA A 40 -18.18 -0.55 -7.80
C ALA A 40 -18.63 -1.56 -6.74
N GLU A 41 -19.03 -2.76 -7.16
CA GLU A 41 -19.47 -3.80 -6.25
C GLU A 41 -18.37 -4.27 -5.31
N VAL A 42 -17.14 -4.35 -5.82
CA VAL A 42 -15.98 -4.73 -5.03
C VAL A 42 -15.63 -3.63 -4.03
N VAL A 43 -15.70 -2.37 -4.46
CA VAL A 43 -15.44 -1.23 -3.58
C VAL A 43 -16.46 -1.20 -2.43
N ASP A 44 -17.73 -1.44 -2.73
CA ASP A 44 -18.77 -1.49 -1.70
C ASP A 44 -18.50 -2.58 -0.67
N GLU A 45 -18.11 -3.75 -1.13
CA GLU A 45 -17.80 -4.88 -0.24
C GLU A 45 -16.55 -4.58 0.60
N LEU A 46 -15.53 -3.97 -0.01
CA LEU A 46 -14.33 -3.53 0.71
C LEU A 46 -14.68 -2.51 1.79
N GLY A 47 -15.61 -1.61 1.50
CA GLY A 47 -16.07 -0.62 2.48
C GLY A 47 -16.61 -1.24 3.75
N GLU A 48 -17.31 -2.37 3.62
CA GLU A 48 -17.81 -3.10 4.79
C GLU A 48 -16.70 -3.86 5.51
N ILE A 49 -15.86 -4.58 4.77
CA ILE A 49 -14.80 -5.42 5.34
C ILE A 49 -13.70 -4.58 5.99
N MET A 50 -13.31 -3.48 5.36
CA MET A 50 -12.17 -2.67 5.80
C MET A 50 -12.53 -1.58 6.80
N LYS A 51 -13.75 -1.55 7.25
CA LYS A 51 -14.28 -0.51 8.15
C LYS A 51 -13.40 -0.28 9.37
N ASP A 52 -12.89 -1.34 9.97
CA ASP A 52 -12.05 -1.26 11.17
C ASP A 52 -10.62 -1.73 10.91
N LEU A 53 -10.23 -1.87 9.65
CA LEU A 53 -8.92 -2.36 9.28
C LEU A 53 -7.97 -1.22 8.95
N LYS A 54 -6.68 -1.51 9.06
CA LYS A 54 -5.61 -0.60 8.70
C LYS A 54 -4.65 -1.30 7.76
N VAL A 55 -4.04 -0.55 6.85
CA VAL A 55 -3.02 -1.09 5.96
C VAL A 55 -1.76 -0.23 6.03
N VAL A 56 -0.62 -0.90 6.17
CA VAL A 56 0.68 -0.25 6.07
C VAL A 56 1.28 -0.64 4.72
N ILE A 57 1.75 0.33 3.98
CA ILE A 57 2.21 0.14 2.61
C ILE A 57 3.66 0.62 2.49
N PHE A 58 4.50 -0.20 1.86
CA PHE A 58 5.85 0.20 1.49
C PHE A 58 5.86 0.55 0.02
N SER A 59 6.35 1.73 -0.33
CA SER A 59 6.31 2.26 -1.68
C SER A 59 7.51 3.16 -1.96
N ALA A 60 7.73 3.52 -3.23
CA ALA A 60 8.77 4.45 -3.61
C ALA A 60 8.44 5.10 -4.95
N PRO A 61 8.90 6.35 -5.18
CA PRO A 61 8.63 7.05 -6.44
C PRO A 61 9.22 6.35 -7.68
N TRP A 62 10.33 5.63 -7.52
CA TRP A 62 10.99 4.95 -8.63
C TRP A 62 10.32 3.63 -9.04
N CYS A 63 9.34 3.18 -8.29
CA CYS A 63 8.72 1.87 -8.48
C CYS A 63 7.51 1.97 -9.42
N GLY A 64 7.56 1.28 -10.56
CA GLY A 64 6.48 1.29 -11.55
C GLY A 64 5.19 0.66 -11.02
N ASP A 65 5.29 -0.48 -10.34
CA ASP A 65 4.11 -1.15 -9.78
C ASP A 65 3.46 -0.32 -8.68
N CYS A 66 4.27 0.43 -7.91
CA CYS A 66 3.75 1.34 -6.91
C CYS A 66 2.89 2.44 -7.56
N LYS A 67 3.39 3.01 -8.65
CA LYS A 67 2.64 4.05 -9.38
C LYS A 67 1.33 3.51 -9.97
N ARG A 68 1.32 2.25 -10.38
CA ARG A 68 0.12 1.62 -10.92
C ARG A 68 -0.90 1.27 -9.84
N ALA A 69 -0.44 1.04 -8.60
CA ALA A 69 -1.34 0.72 -7.49
C ALA A 69 -2.02 1.96 -6.89
N MET A 70 -1.35 3.09 -6.88
CA MET A 70 -1.83 4.29 -6.20
C MET A 70 -3.18 4.81 -6.69
N PRO A 71 -3.52 4.77 -8.00
CA PRO A 71 -4.83 5.22 -8.44
C PRO A 71 -5.99 4.52 -7.74
N LEU A 72 -5.96 3.19 -7.65
CA LEU A 72 -7.00 2.47 -6.94
C LEU A 72 -7.01 2.83 -5.46
N LEU A 73 -5.83 2.90 -4.84
CA LEU A 73 -5.75 3.20 -3.42
C LEU A 73 -6.31 4.59 -3.10
N LEU A 74 -6.09 5.58 -3.97
CA LEU A 74 -6.69 6.90 -3.79
C LEU A 74 -8.21 6.83 -3.91
N HIS A 75 -8.73 6.07 -4.87
CA HIS A 75 -10.18 5.87 -4.98
C HIS A 75 -10.74 5.24 -3.69
N LEU A 76 -10.05 4.26 -3.13
CA LEU A 76 -10.50 3.63 -1.87
C LEU A 76 -10.45 4.62 -0.70
N GLU A 77 -9.39 5.42 -0.62
CA GLU A 77 -9.29 6.42 0.44
C GLU A 77 -10.44 7.41 0.37
N GLU A 78 -10.80 7.84 -0.83
CA GLU A 78 -11.88 8.81 -1.03
C GLU A 78 -13.27 8.19 -0.85
N LYS A 79 -13.47 6.97 -1.32
CA LYS A 79 -14.80 6.35 -1.36
C LYS A 79 -15.18 5.61 -0.09
N ILE A 80 -14.22 4.94 0.55
CA ILE A 80 -14.50 4.11 1.73
C ILE A 80 -13.69 4.50 2.96
N GLY A 81 -12.90 5.57 2.87
CA GLY A 81 -12.11 6.01 4.01
C GLY A 81 -10.98 5.05 4.36
N LEU A 82 -10.35 4.44 3.35
CA LEU A 82 -9.22 3.53 3.58
C LEU A 82 -8.22 4.15 4.55
N ASP A 83 -7.91 3.43 5.62
CA ASP A 83 -6.93 3.88 6.61
C ASP A 83 -5.56 3.32 6.24
N ALA A 84 -4.83 4.08 5.44
CA ALA A 84 -3.52 3.68 4.92
C ALA A 84 -2.40 4.51 5.54
N MET A 85 -1.31 3.82 5.85
CA MET A 85 -0.07 4.42 6.35
C MET A 85 1.04 4.03 5.38
N VAL A 86 1.55 5.02 4.63
CA VAL A 86 2.50 4.76 3.54
C VAL A 86 3.91 5.19 3.93
N PHE A 87 4.83 4.22 3.95
CA PHE A 87 6.27 4.49 3.96
C PHE A 87 6.68 4.68 2.50
N GLY A 88 6.89 5.92 2.10
CA GLY A 88 7.05 6.29 0.69
C GLY A 88 8.46 6.43 0.18
N GLU A 89 9.46 6.09 0.99
CA GLU A 89 10.86 6.32 0.61
C GLU A 89 11.69 5.05 0.70
N ILE A 90 11.12 3.93 0.29
CA ILE A 90 11.84 2.65 0.32
C ILE A 90 13.00 2.68 -0.68
N LYS A 91 14.16 2.21 -0.24
CA LYS A 91 15.33 2.04 -1.09
C LYS A 91 15.82 0.61 -1.03
N THR A 92 16.48 0.19 -2.09
CA THR A 92 16.99 -1.17 -2.20
C THR A 92 18.38 -1.18 -2.82
N ASP A 93 19.17 -2.18 -2.47
CA ASP A 93 20.45 -2.47 -3.11
C ASP A 93 20.39 -3.89 -3.66
N PRO A 94 20.04 -4.05 -4.95
CA PRO A 94 19.89 -5.39 -5.54
C PRO A 94 21.21 -6.16 -5.64
N LEU A 95 22.34 -5.48 -5.50
CA LEU A 95 23.65 -6.12 -5.59
C LEU A 95 24.14 -6.67 -4.26
N ASN A 96 23.53 -6.27 -3.15
CA ASN A 96 23.90 -6.74 -1.81
C ASN A 96 22.68 -7.35 -1.13
N LYS A 97 22.58 -8.66 -1.17
CA LYS A 97 21.42 -9.39 -0.63
C LYS A 97 21.28 -9.26 0.88
N ASP A 98 22.36 -8.98 1.60
CA ASP A 98 22.31 -8.87 3.05
C ASP A 98 21.57 -7.61 3.50
N ILE A 99 21.64 -6.53 2.71
CA ILE A 99 21.00 -5.26 3.05
C ILE A 99 19.97 -4.81 2.02
N GLN A 100 19.57 -5.70 1.12
CA GLN A 100 18.75 -5.36 -0.06
C GLN A 100 17.61 -4.39 0.24
N TRP A 101 16.85 -4.65 1.29
CA TRP A 101 15.68 -3.84 1.64
C TRP A 101 15.92 -2.97 2.88
N LYS A 102 17.14 -2.97 3.42
CA LYS A 102 17.50 -2.22 4.63
C LYS A 102 18.19 -0.90 4.33
N VAL A 103 18.25 -0.49 3.09
CA VAL A 103 18.95 0.73 2.70
C VAL A 103 18.20 1.96 3.23
N PRO A 104 18.84 2.79 4.07
CA PRO A 104 18.15 3.99 4.56
C PRO A 104 17.67 4.88 3.40
N PRO A 105 16.50 5.52 3.51
CA PRO A 105 15.65 5.64 4.69
C PRO A 105 14.56 4.57 4.84
N SER A 106 14.75 3.37 4.28
CA SER A 106 13.78 2.29 4.46
C SER A 106 13.58 2.01 5.95
N PRO A 107 12.32 1.86 6.41
CA PRO A 107 12.04 1.65 7.82
C PRO A 107 12.39 0.23 8.26
N PRO A 108 12.66 0.00 9.56
CA PRO A 108 12.99 -1.34 10.04
C PRO A 108 11.87 -2.35 9.84
N GLU A 109 10.63 -1.90 9.78
CA GLU A 109 9.48 -2.78 9.57
C GLU A 109 9.57 -3.58 8.26
N ILE A 110 10.21 -3.03 7.24
CA ILE A 110 10.33 -3.75 5.97
C ILE A 110 11.09 -5.06 6.15
N ASN A 111 12.07 -5.08 7.02
CA ASN A 111 12.82 -6.28 7.33
C ASN A 111 12.12 -7.13 8.37
N GLU A 112 11.54 -6.51 9.40
CA GLU A 112 10.83 -7.22 10.46
C GLU A 112 9.65 -8.01 9.90
N TRP A 113 8.93 -7.44 8.95
CA TRP A 113 7.76 -8.08 8.33
C TRP A 113 8.12 -8.87 7.08
N LYS A 114 9.42 -8.98 6.78
CA LYS A 114 9.96 -9.78 5.68
C LYS A 114 9.40 -9.38 4.32
N ALA A 115 9.20 -8.10 4.11
CA ALA A 115 8.79 -7.57 2.81
C ALA A 115 9.96 -7.69 1.82
N THR A 116 9.70 -8.29 0.67
CA THR A 116 10.73 -8.59 -0.33
C THR A 116 10.41 -8.03 -1.71
N ALA A 117 9.38 -7.20 -1.81
CA ALA A 117 9.01 -6.50 -3.03
C ALA A 117 8.21 -5.28 -2.65
N ILE A 118 8.06 -4.31 -3.55
CA ILE A 118 7.17 -3.17 -3.37
C ILE A 118 6.31 -3.00 -4.63
N PRO A 119 5.08 -2.49 -4.53
CA PRO A 119 4.44 -2.11 -3.27
C PRO A 119 4.17 -3.35 -2.41
N TRP A 120 4.28 -3.21 -1.10
CA TRP A 120 3.96 -4.27 -0.15
C TRP A 120 2.88 -3.76 0.77
N PHE A 121 1.84 -4.55 0.97
CA PHE A 121 0.67 -4.18 1.78
C PHE A 121 0.59 -5.12 2.97
N GLU A 122 0.55 -4.57 4.16
CA GLU A 122 0.36 -5.36 5.37
C GLU A 122 -0.94 -4.93 6.02
N PHE A 123 -1.91 -5.84 6.09
CA PHE A 123 -3.24 -5.54 6.62
C PHE A 123 -3.34 -5.94 8.09
N PHE A 124 -3.90 -5.05 8.88
CA PHE A 124 -4.06 -5.25 10.33
C PHE A 124 -5.50 -4.97 10.74
N ASP A 125 -5.96 -5.66 11.81
CA ASP A 125 -7.20 -5.29 12.46
C ASP A 125 -6.97 -4.11 13.41
N SER A 126 -8.03 -3.64 14.07
CA SER A 126 -7.94 -2.49 14.98
C SER A 126 -7.06 -2.74 16.19
N GLU A 127 -6.83 -3.99 16.55
CA GLU A 127 -6.00 -4.38 17.69
C GLU A 127 -4.54 -4.60 17.32
N GLY A 128 -4.19 -4.47 16.04
CA GLY A 128 -2.81 -4.63 15.58
C GLY A 128 -2.45 -6.05 15.19
N ASN A 129 -3.44 -6.92 15.05
CA ASN A 129 -3.19 -8.28 14.58
C ASN A 129 -3.06 -8.29 13.05
N LYS A 130 -2.02 -8.93 12.54
CA LYS A 130 -1.83 -9.07 11.10
C LYS A 130 -2.88 -10.02 10.55
N ILE A 131 -3.60 -9.58 9.52
CA ILE A 131 -4.64 -10.39 8.89
C ILE A 131 -4.33 -10.81 7.47
N GLY A 132 -3.33 -10.23 6.85
CA GLY A 132 -2.90 -10.63 5.51
C GLY A 132 -1.86 -9.69 4.95
N SER A 133 -1.26 -10.10 3.84
CA SER A 133 -0.32 -9.26 3.12
C SER A 133 -0.49 -9.45 1.62
N LEU A 134 -0.16 -8.39 0.86
CA LEU A 134 -0.17 -8.44 -0.59
C LEU A 134 1.21 -8.01 -1.08
N ARG A 135 1.82 -8.85 -1.90
CA ARG A 135 3.15 -8.63 -2.45
C ARG A 135 3.04 -8.10 -3.86
N GLU A 136 3.47 -6.85 -4.05
CA GLU A 136 3.70 -6.25 -5.35
C GLU A 136 2.44 -5.91 -6.15
N LYS A 137 1.69 -6.91 -6.60
CA LYS A 137 0.52 -6.69 -7.47
C LYS A 137 -0.42 -7.88 -7.43
N ALA A 138 -1.61 -7.70 -8.01
CA ALA A 138 -2.55 -8.79 -8.14
C ALA A 138 -1.96 -9.91 -9.00
N THR A 139 -2.05 -11.14 -8.52
CA THR A 139 -1.54 -12.32 -9.22
C THR A 139 -2.62 -13.39 -9.38
N ILE A 140 -3.61 -13.42 -8.48
CA ILE A 140 -4.70 -14.40 -8.50
C ILE A 140 -5.92 -13.82 -9.19
N LYS A 141 -6.21 -12.54 -8.93
CA LYS A 141 -7.34 -11.83 -9.51
C LYS A 141 -6.88 -10.85 -10.60
N ASP A 142 -7.83 -10.36 -11.40
CA ASP A 142 -7.52 -9.48 -12.51
C ASP A 142 -7.23 -8.04 -12.08
N THR A 143 -7.81 -7.60 -10.96
CA THR A 143 -7.63 -6.24 -10.47
C THR A 143 -7.11 -6.24 -9.05
N LEU A 144 -6.50 -5.10 -8.65
CA LEU A 144 -5.98 -4.95 -7.30
C LEU A 144 -7.10 -4.97 -6.26
N GLU A 145 -8.24 -4.31 -6.54
CA GLU A 145 -9.36 -4.31 -5.60
C GLU A 145 -9.91 -5.71 -5.38
N GLU A 146 -9.98 -6.52 -6.44
CA GLU A 146 -10.40 -7.91 -6.31
C GLU A 146 -9.39 -8.74 -5.51
N GLU A 147 -8.11 -8.50 -5.73
CA GLU A 147 -7.06 -9.22 -5.01
C GLU A 147 -7.09 -8.89 -3.51
N ILE A 148 -7.24 -7.61 -3.16
CA ILE A 148 -7.36 -7.19 -1.77
C ILE A 148 -8.57 -7.88 -1.11
N LEU A 149 -9.70 -7.86 -1.79
CA LEU A 149 -10.92 -8.50 -1.28
C LEU A 149 -10.70 -10.00 -1.06
N TYR A 150 -10.06 -10.67 -2.02
CA TYR A 150 -9.74 -12.09 -1.92
C TYR A 150 -8.89 -12.38 -0.68
N ILE A 151 -7.83 -11.60 -0.47
CA ILE A 151 -6.92 -11.77 0.67
C ILE A 151 -7.68 -11.59 1.99
N LEU A 152 -8.50 -10.56 2.09
CA LEU A 152 -9.23 -10.26 3.32
C LEU A 152 -10.34 -11.27 3.61
N LYS A 153 -10.93 -11.86 2.58
CA LYS A 153 -11.98 -12.88 2.76
C LYS A 153 -11.41 -14.27 3.05
N ALA A 154 -10.13 -14.50 2.79
CA ALA A 154 -9.46 -15.78 3.04
C ALA A 154 -9.13 -16.01 4.52
N LYS A 155 -9.46 -15.07 5.37
CA LYS A 155 -9.20 -15.14 6.81
C LYS A 155 -10.13 -16.13 7.51
#